data_323b5820cc81e3b3244c91652339f6e7
#
_entry.id   323b5820cc81e3b3244c91652339f6e7
#
_cell.length_a   1.000
_cell.length_b   1.000
_cell.length_c   1.000
_cell.angle_alpha   90.00
_cell.angle_beta   90.00
_cell.angle_gamma   90.00
#
_symmetry.space_group_name_H-M   'P 1'
#
loop_
_entity.id
_entity.type
_entity.pdbx_description
1 polymer ?
#
loop_
_entity_poly.entity_id
_entity_poly.type
_entity_poly.pdbx_seq_one_letter_code
_entity_poly.pdbx_strand_id
1 'polypeptide(L)'
;FITRADSPLQFVHEIKDARLNVGPLQSGTAMSATTLYRQLFGTTSPEATTSYLSNEDALVKLTGDKSVDVVVVVAGQPAKLLADMKAEARGLIKLLRFDAEHPSSKAALGTYVRATVRAASYPNLLSEDLPGLAVQAYLVTYDYNRSATVSTMTRFARSLCQNFATLQAKGHPKWREVQLALPELKAGWRYYPPVQKELASCIA
;
A
#
# COMPACT_ATOMS: atom_id res chain seq x y z
N PHE A 1 -6.45 5.39 -3.63
CA PHE A 1 -6.76 6.35 -4.68
C PHE A 1 -7.83 7.29 -4.17
N ILE A 2 -7.48 8.55 -4.03
CA ILE A 2 -8.31 9.62 -3.45
C ILE A 2 -8.67 10.56 -4.59
N THR A 3 -9.94 10.91 -4.71
CA THR A 3 -10.43 11.93 -5.64
C THR A 3 -11.38 12.89 -4.92
N ARG A 4 -11.76 13.98 -5.57
CA ARG A 4 -12.79 14.89 -5.03
C ARG A 4 -14.15 14.18 -4.91
N ALA A 5 -14.93 14.57 -3.92
CA ALA A 5 -16.29 14.02 -3.73
C ALA A 5 -17.19 14.23 -4.95
N ASP A 6 -17.04 15.39 -5.63
CA ASP A 6 -17.79 15.77 -6.85
C ASP A 6 -17.24 15.15 -8.15
N SER A 7 -16.13 14.42 -8.10
CA SER A 7 -15.53 13.78 -9.26
C SER A 7 -16.47 12.72 -9.87
N PRO A 8 -16.57 12.60 -11.21
CA PRO A 8 -17.32 11.54 -11.86
C PRO A 8 -16.66 10.15 -11.68
N LEU A 9 -15.35 10.11 -11.38
CA LEU A 9 -14.60 8.87 -11.23
C LEU A 9 -15.14 8.05 -10.04
N GLN A 10 -15.35 6.76 -10.25
CA GLN A 10 -15.81 5.80 -9.25
C GLN A 10 -14.78 4.66 -9.06
N PHE A 11 -14.08 4.31 -10.13
CA PHE A 11 -13.17 3.16 -10.13
C PHE A 11 -11.74 3.53 -10.52
N VAL A 12 -10.79 2.72 -10.06
CA VAL A 12 -9.35 2.91 -10.35
C VAL A 12 -9.06 2.76 -11.86
N HIS A 13 -9.80 1.96 -12.59
CA HIS A 13 -9.62 1.79 -14.03
C HIS A 13 -10.09 2.98 -14.89
N GLU A 14 -10.70 3.99 -14.27
CA GLU A 14 -11.16 5.21 -14.96
C GLU A 14 -10.15 6.36 -14.94
N ILE A 15 -8.99 6.18 -14.28
CA ILE A 15 -8.02 7.28 -14.07
C ILE A 15 -7.10 7.57 -15.27
N LYS A 16 -7.32 6.96 -16.43
CA LYS A 16 -6.40 7.00 -17.58
C LYS A 16 -5.99 8.41 -17.98
N ASP A 17 -6.96 9.32 -18.06
CA ASP A 17 -6.76 10.70 -18.52
C ASP A 17 -6.76 11.72 -17.36
N ALA A 18 -6.74 11.24 -16.11
CA ALA A 18 -6.70 12.07 -14.92
C ALA A 18 -5.32 12.67 -14.66
N ARG A 19 -5.28 13.84 -14.04
CA ARG A 19 -4.04 14.42 -13.49
C ARG A 19 -3.75 13.72 -12.17
N LEU A 20 -2.69 12.89 -12.18
CA LEU A 20 -2.33 12.02 -11.07
C LEU A 20 -1.24 12.64 -10.20
N ASN A 21 -1.39 12.57 -8.88
CA ASN A 21 -0.25 12.62 -8.00
C ASN A 21 0.13 11.20 -7.57
N VAL A 22 1.33 10.78 -7.90
CA VAL A 22 1.83 9.43 -7.63
C VAL A 22 2.72 9.36 -6.38
N GLY A 23 2.76 10.43 -5.58
CA GLY A 23 3.62 10.55 -4.40
C GLY A 23 5.02 11.04 -4.73
N PRO A 24 5.86 11.31 -3.73
CA PRO A 24 7.20 11.88 -3.92
C PRO A 24 8.06 11.05 -4.87
N LEU A 25 8.89 11.74 -5.64
CA LEU A 25 9.82 11.10 -6.56
C LEU A 25 10.70 10.07 -5.82
N GLN A 26 10.97 8.94 -6.45
CA GLN A 26 11.73 7.81 -5.89
C GLN A 26 11.08 7.13 -4.66
N SER A 27 9.85 7.45 -4.32
CA SER A 27 9.12 6.77 -3.26
C SER A 27 8.56 5.42 -3.71
N GLY A 28 8.29 4.54 -2.75
CA GLY A 28 7.58 3.28 -3.01
C GLY A 28 6.15 3.53 -3.55
N THR A 29 5.52 4.64 -3.19
CA THR A 29 4.22 5.06 -3.74
C THR A 29 4.35 5.38 -5.23
N ALA A 30 5.34 6.18 -5.64
CA ALA A 30 5.56 6.52 -7.04
C ALA A 30 5.83 5.27 -7.89
N MET A 31 6.68 4.36 -7.39
CA MET A 31 6.97 3.10 -8.08
C MET A 31 5.70 2.24 -8.22
N SER A 32 4.93 2.08 -7.16
CA SER A 32 3.70 1.28 -7.18
C SER A 32 2.64 1.89 -8.08
N ALA A 33 2.41 3.21 -7.98
CA ALA A 33 1.39 3.91 -8.77
C ALA A 33 1.69 3.85 -10.28
N THR A 34 2.94 4.14 -10.68
CA THR A 34 3.33 4.12 -12.10
C THR A 34 3.33 2.69 -12.68
N THR A 35 3.72 1.70 -11.88
CA THR A 35 3.62 0.28 -12.27
C THR A 35 2.16 -0.14 -12.46
N LEU A 36 1.28 0.21 -11.53
CA LEU A 36 -0.15 -0.09 -11.64
C LEU A 36 -0.77 0.59 -12.85
N TYR A 37 -0.46 1.86 -13.08
CA TYR A 37 -0.95 2.59 -14.26
C TYR A 37 -0.59 1.86 -15.56
N ARG A 38 0.68 1.45 -15.69
CA ARG A 38 1.15 0.69 -16.85
C ARG A 38 0.41 -0.65 -17.03
N GLN A 39 0.10 -1.33 -15.93
CA GLN A 39 -0.64 -2.61 -15.99
C GLN A 39 -2.11 -2.41 -16.37
N LEU A 40 -2.73 -1.33 -15.91
CA LEU A 40 -4.12 -1.02 -16.22
C LEU A 40 -4.31 -0.58 -17.68
N PHE A 41 -3.35 0.20 -18.22
CA PHE A 41 -3.55 0.92 -19.49
C PHE A 41 -2.55 0.54 -20.59
N GLY A 42 -1.58 -0.33 -20.30
CA GLY A 42 -0.56 -0.77 -21.27
C GLY A 42 0.47 0.31 -21.63
N THR A 43 0.44 1.48 -20.99
CA THR A 43 1.34 2.62 -21.24
C THR A 43 1.77 3.26 -19.94
N THR A 44 2.84 4.05 -19.97
CA THR A 44 3.27 4.86 -18.83
C THR A 44 2.32 6.04 -18.62
N SER A 45 2.19 6.49 -17.36
CA SER A 45 1.45 7.72 -17.08
C SER A 45 2.12 8.91 -17.78
N PRO A 46 1.34 9.78 -18.47
CA PRO A 46 1.92 10.91 -19.19
C PRO A 46 2.60 11.88 -18.24
N GLU A 47 3.80 12.34 -18.58
CA GLU A 47 4.57 13.26 -17.74
C GLU A 47 3.80 14.58 -17.49
N ALA A 48 3.12 15.08 -18.51
CA ALA A 48 2.34 16.32 -18.42
C ALA A 48 1.18 16.28 -17.41
N THR A 49 0.70 15.08 -17.06
CA THR A 49 -0.44 14.89 -16.12
C THR A 49 -0.01 14.14 -14.86
N THR A 50 1.28 13.88 -14.66
CA THR A 50 1.80 13.18 -13.49
C THR A 50 2.60 14.12 -12.61
N SER A 51 2.26 14.18 -11.33
CA SER A 51 2.98 14.97 -10.31
C SER A 51 3.54 14.09 -9.20
N TYR A 52 4.58 14.59 -8.51
CA TYR A 52 5.37 13.89 -7.50
C TYR A 52 5.39 14.66 -6.18
N LEU A 53 4.24 15.12 -5.73
CA LEU A 53 4.10 15.92 -4.51
C LEU A 53 4.00 15.03 -3.27
N SER A 54 4.21 15.63 -2.10
CA SER A 54 3.81 15.00 -0.82
C SER A 54 2.30 14.71 -0.82
N ASN A 55 1.86 13.81 0.05
CA ASN A 55 0.43 13.51 0.14
C ASN A 55 -0.38 14.73 0.59
N GLU A 56 0.17 15.51 1.50
CA GLU A 56 -0.44 16.72 2.05
C GLU A 56 -0.60 17.79 0.97
N ASP A 57 0.48 18.10 0.24
CA ASP A 57 0.44 19.09 -0.86
C ASP A 57 -0.50 18.65 -1.98
N ALA A 58 -0.51 17.35 -2.28
CA ALA A 58 -1.40 16.80 -3.30
C ALA A 58 -2.87 16.91 -2.91
N LEU A 59 -3.22 16.70 -1.63
CA LEU A 59 -4.59 16.88 -1.14
C LEU A 59 -5.01 18.36 -1.17
N VAL A 60 -4.11 19.29 -0.86
CA VAL A 60 -4.37 20.73 -1.01
C VAL A 60 -4.66 21.07 -2.47
N LYS A 61 -3.87 20.52 -3.41
CA LYS A 61 -4.12 20.74 -4.85
C LYS A 61 -5.38 20.04 -5.37
N LEU A 62 -5.71 18.87 -4.82
CA LEU A 62 -6.92 18.13 -5.17
C LEU A 62 -8.19 18.93 -4.83
N THR A 63 -8.22 19.55 -3.63
CA THR A 63 -9.42 20.19 -3.09
C THR A 63 -9.44 21.71 -3.29
N GLY A 64 -8.27 22.36 -3.36
CA GLY A 64 -8.12 23.80 -3.47
C GLY A 64 -8.16 24.28 -4.93
N ASP A 65 -7.01 24.28 -5.61
CA ASP A 65 -6.91 24.77 -7.00
C ASP A 65 -7.37 23.75 -8.05
N LYS A 66 -7.70 22.53 -7.61
CA LYS A 66 -8.16 21.43 -8.46
C LYS A 66 -7.18 21.07 -9.59
N SER A 67 -5.89 21.34 -9.42
CA SER A 67 -4.85 21.01 -10.41
C SER A 67 -4.45 19.51 -10.41
N VAL A 68 -4.90 18.75 -9.41
CA VAL A 68 -4.79 17.29 -9.31
C VAL A 68 -6.19 16.68 -9.30
N ASP A 69 -6.41 15.58 -9.98
CA ASP A 69 -7.68 14.87 -10.01
C ASP A 69 -7.69 13.63 -9.11
N VAL A 70 -6.54 12.95 -9.01
CA VAL A 70 -6.39 11.74 -8.20
C VAL A 70 -5.05 11.76 -7.45
N VAL A 71 -5.11 11.48 -6.16
CA VAL A 71 -3.94 11.29 -5.29
C VAL A 71 -3.81 9.81 -4.96
N VAL A 72 -2.65 9.22 -5.28
CA VAL A 72 -2.33 7.83 -4.94
C VAL A 72 -1.59 7.80 -3.61
N VAL A 73 -2.07 6.99 -2.68
CA VAL A 73 -1.43 6.75 -1.37
C VAL A 73 -1.21 5.25 -1.20
N VAL A 74 0.04 4.85 -0.96
CA VAL A 74 0.41 3.48 -0.60
C VAL A 74 0.88 3.49 0.86
N ALA A 75 0.10 2.88 1.74
CA ALA A 75 0.37 2.88 3.17
C ALA A 75 -0.23 1.65 3.86
N GLY A 76 0.28 1.32 5.03
CA GLY A 76 -0.39 0.37 5.92
C GLY A 76 -1.74 0.92 6.41
N GLN A 77 -2.75 0.07 6.53
CA GLN A 77 -4.06 0.45 7.06
C GLN A 77 -4.07 0.26 8.60
N PRO A 78 -4.58 1.27 9.37
CA PRO A 78 -5.05 2.59 8.96
C PRO A 78 -3.89 3.53 8.58
N ALA A 79 -4.04 4.23 7.44
CA ALA A 79 -3.11 5.31 7.09
C ALA A 79 -3.43 6.55 7.93
N LYS A 80 -2.47 7.06 8.68
CA LYS A 80 -2.67 8.19 9.60
C LYS A 80 -3.28 9.40 8.89
N LEU A 81 -2.80 9.72 7.69
CA LEU A 81 -3.33 10.80 6.86
C LEU A 81 -4.87 10.76 6.72
N LEU A 82 -5.43 9.57 6.52
CA LEU A 82 -6.89 9.39 6.34
C LEU A 82 -7.62 9.16 7.66
N ALA A 83 -6.98 8.51 8.62
CA ALA A 83 -7.58 8.22 9.93
C ALA A 83 -7.80 9.49 10.77
N ASP A 84 -6.90 10.47 10.63
CA ASP A 84 -6.97 11.75 11.37
C ASP A 84 -7.89 12.78 10.70
N MET A 85 -8.50 12.45 9.56
CA MET A 85 -9.42 13.35 8.88
C MET A 85 -10.68 13.59 9.71
N LYS A 86 -11.16 14.84 9.71
CA LYS A 86 -12.43 15.21 10.32
C LYS A 86 -13.60 14.78 9.43
N ALA A 87 -14.80 14.72 10.00
CA ALA A 87 -16.01 14.27 9.30
C ALA A 87 -16.35 15.10 8.05
N GLU A 88 -15.97 16.39 8.04
CA GLU A 88 -16.17 17.29 6.90
C GLU A 88 -15.42 16.84 5.64
N ALA A 89 -14.37 16.02 5.79
CA ALA A 89 -13.63 15.45 4.66
C ALA A 89 -14.51 14.64 3.71
N ARG A 90 -15.60 14.02 4.18
CA ARG A 90 -16.58 13.31 3.34
C ARG A 90 -17.21 14.19 2.25
N GLY A 91 -17.38 15.46 2.54
CA GLY A 91 -17.92 16.45 1.58
C GLY A 91 -16.89 16.89 0.53
N LEU A 92 -15.61 16.63 0.76
CA LEU A 92 -14.51 17.11 -0.08
C LEU A 92 -13.87 16.02 -0.93
N ILE A 93 -13.71 14.80 -0.38
CA ILE A 93 -13.02 13.70 -1.03
C ILE A 93 -13.76 12.37 -0.89
N LYS A 94 -13.46 11.47 -1.81
CA LYS A 94 -13.86 10.05 -1.75
C LYS A 94 -12.73 9.14 -2.20
N LEU A 95 -12.81 7.86 -1.90
CA LEU A 95 -11.89 6.84 -2.39
C LEU A 95 -12.47 6.14 -3.62
N LEU A 96 -11.60 5.88 -4.60
CA LEU A 96 -11.96 5.06 -5.76
C LEU A 96 -11.95 3.58 -5.39
N ARG A 97 -12.93 2.84 -5.93
CA ARG A 97 -13.04 1.39 -5.77
C ARG A 97 -12.15 0.68 -6.79
N PHE A 98 -11.65 -0.48 -6.43
CA PHE A 98 -10.99 -1.36 -7.39
C PHE A 98 -11.98 -2.42 -7.88
N ASP A 99 -12.32 -2.37 -9.16
CA ASP A 99 -13.12 -3.41 -9.80
C ASP A 99 -12.18 -4.52 -10.32
N ALA A 100 -12.15 -5.63 -9.62
CA ALA A 100 -11.27 -6.76 -9.94
C ALA A 100 -11.72 -7.56 -11.18
N GLU A 101 -12.98 -7.41 -11.58
CA GLU A 101 -13.54 -8.13 -12.74
C GLU A 101 -13.39 -7.33 -14.05
N HIS A 102 -13.11 -6.04 -13.95
CA HIS A 102 -12.89 -5.21 -15.13
C HIS A 102 -11.67 -5.71 -15.95
N PRO A 103 -11.77 -5.82 -17.29
CA PRO A 103 -10.70 -6.36 -18.13
C PRO A 103 -9.32 -5.72 -17.89
N SER A 104 -9.26 -4.39 -17.75
CA SER A 104 -8.01 -3.67 -17.47
C SER A 104 -7.40 -4.02 -16.12
N SER A 105 -8.20 -4.45 -15.14
CA SER A 105 -7.73 -4.78 -13.79
C SER A 105 -7.03 -6.14 -13.70
N LYS A 106 -7.27 -7.04 -14.67
CA LYS A 106 -6.70 -8.40 -14.64
C LYS A 106 -5.17 -8.42 -14.65
N ALA A 107 -4.54 -7.56 -15.46
CA ALA A 107 -3.09 -7.47 -15.51
C ALA A 107 -2.50 -6.99 -14.17
N ALA A 108 -3.17 -6.08 -13.49
CA ALA A 108 -2.75 -5.58 -12.18
C ALA A 108 -2.71 -6.69 -11.11
N LEU A 109 -3.62 -7.66 -11.16
CA LEU A 109 -3.69 -8.77 -10.21
C LEU A 109 -2.53 -9.77 -10.32
N GLY A 110 -1.70 -9.69 -11.36
CA GLY A 110 -0.44 -10.42 -11.45
C GLY A 110 0.63 -9.91 -10.47
N THR A 111 0.54 -8.65 -10.06
CA THR A 111 1.51 -8.00 -9.15
C THR A 111 0.89 -7.62 -7.81
N TYR A 112 -0.34 -7.10 -7.84
CA TYR A 112 -1.08 -6.65 -6.66
C TYR A 112 -2.06 -7.72 -6.21
N VAL A 113 -2.51 -7.62 -4.97
CA VAL A 113 -3.53 -8.51 -4.42
C VAL A 113 -4.80 -7.72 -4.10
N ARG A 114 -5.95 -8.39 -4.23
CA ARG A 114 -7.23 -7.82 -3.79
C ARG A 114 -7.15 -7.53 -2.29
N ALA A 115 -7.65 -6.39 -1.89
CA ALA A 115 -7.68 -5.95 -0.51
C ALA A 115 -8.97 -5.19 -0.22
N THR A 116 -9.26 -5.00 1.07
CA THR A 116 -10.39 -4.21 1.52
C THR A 116 -9.90 -2.98 2.27
N VAL A 117 -10.35 -1.81 1.85
CA VAL A 117 -10.20 -0.58 2.62
C VAL A 117 -11.35 -0.54 3.62
N ARG A 118 -11.04 -0.73 4.90
CA ARG A 118 -12.06 -0.94 5.94
C ARG A 118 -12.64 0.39 6.43
N ALA A 119 -13.95 0.50 6.44
CA ALA A 119 -14.66 1.64 7.00
C ALA A 119 -14.30 1.87 8.48
N ALA A 120 -14.13 0.81 9.24
CA ALA A 120 -13.69 0.88 10.65
C ALA A 120 -12.32 1.55 10.85
N SER A 121 -11.44 1.54 9.83
CA SER A 121 -10.16 2.25 9.84
C SER A 121 -10.30 3.75 9.57
N TYR A 122 -11.41 4.17 8.97
CA TYR A 122 -11.65 5.54 8.49
C TYR A 122 -13.10 5.99 8.74
N PRO A 123 -13.57 6.00 10.00
CA PRO A 123 -15.00 6.21 10.32
C PRO A 123 -15.50 7.60 9.91
N ASN A 124 -14.61 8.59 9.81
CA ASN A 124 -14.93 9.93 9.35
C ASN A 124 -14.94 10.08 7.83
N LEU A 125 -14.52 9.09 7.07
CA LEU A 125 -14.42 9.15 5.62
C LEU A 125 -15.30 8.12 4.93
N LEU A 126 -15.38 6.89 5.46
CA LEU A 126 -16.10 5.78 4.85
C LEU A 126 -17.32 5.37 5.66
N SER A 127 -18.41 5.04 4.97
CA SER A 127 -19.62 4.44 5.57
C SER A 127 -19.67 2.92 5.38
N GLU A 128 -18.92 2.39 4.42
CA GLU A 128 -18.85 0.96 4.10
C GLU A 128 -17.42 0.58 3.68
N ASP A 129 -17.11 -0.70 3.76
CA ASP A 129 -15.86 -1.25 3.27
C ASP A 129 -15.77 -1.12 1.75
N LEU A 130 -14.59 -0.75 1.23
CA LEU A 130 -14.37 -0.58 -0.20
C LEU A 130 -13.40 -1.62 -0.76
N PRO A 131 -13.69 -2.20 -1.95
CA PRO A 131 -12.72 -2.99 -2.68
C PRO A 131 -11.50 -2.16 -3.05
N GLY A 132 -10.31 -2.67 -2.75
CA GLY A 132 -9.04 -2.00 -2.99
C GLY A 132 -7.95 -2.95 -3.46
N LEU A 133 -6.74 -2.43 -3.56
CA LEU A 133 -5.53 -3.17 -3.88
C LEU A 133 -4.51 -3.04 -2.75
N ALA A 134 -3.75 -4.10 -2.55
CA ALA A 134 -2.56 -4.08 -1.71
C ALA A 134 -1.33 -4.57 -2.48
N VAL A 135 -0.17 -4.11 -2.06
CA VAL A 135 1.14 -4.62 -2.49
C VAL A 135 1.78 -5.33 -1.31
N GLN A 136 2.41 -6.47 -1.58
CA GLN A 136 3.16 -7.18 -0.56
C GLN A 136 4.45 -6.43 -0.23
N ALA A 137 4.76 -6.28 1.05
CA ALA A 137 6.02 -5.73 1.52
C ALA A 137 6.92 -6.88 1.99
N TYR A 138 8.17 -6.86 1.56
CA TYR A 138 9.18 -7.83 1.96
C TYR A 138 10.33 -7.14 2.68
N LEU A 139 10.82 -7.75 3.74
CA LEU A 139 12.13 -7.42 4.28
C LEU A 139 13.15 -8.30 3.56
N VAL A 140 14.03 -7.68 2.79
CA VAL A 140 14.99 -8.37 1.93
C VAL A 140 16.42 -8.17 2.39
N THR A 141 17.28 -9.16 2.16
CA THR A 141 18.71 -9.10 2.36
C THR A 141 19.43 -9.84 1.25
N TYR A 142 20.70 -9.56 1.04
CA TYR A 142 21.54 -10.44 0.23
C TYR A 142 21.87 -11.74 1.00
N ASP A 143 22.26 -12.78 0.28
CA ASP A 143 22.68 -14.07 0.83
C ASP A 143 24.11 -13.98 1.40
N TYR A 144 24.23 -13.27 2.50
CA TYR A 144 25.53 -13.07 3.15
C TYR A 144 25.95 -14.29 3.98
N ASN A 145 27.23 -14.71 3.82
CA ASN A 145 27.86 -15.78 4.61
C ASN A 145 28.74 -15.27 5.76
N ARG A 146 28.82 -13.97 5.98
CA ARG A 146 29.63 -13.37 7.03
C ARG A 146 29.00 -13.66 8.40
N SER A 147 29.77 -14.25 9.34
CA SER A 147 29.28 -14.63 10.66
C SER A 147 28.58 -13.50 11.43
N ALA A 148 29.11 -12.29 11.35
CA ALA A 148 28.50 -11.11 11.98
C ALA A 148 27.11 -10.79 11.39
N THR A 149 26.93 -10.88 10.06
CA THR A 149 25.64 -10.65 9.39
C THR A 149 24.66 -11.77 9.74
N VAL A 150 25.10 -13.04 9.66
CA VAL A 150 24.27 -14.20 10.06
C VAL A 150 23.78 -14.02 11.50
N SER A 151 24.68 -13.69 12.43
CA SER A 151 24.33 -13.47 13.84
C SER A 151 23.31 -12.33 14.01
N THR A 152 23.48 -11.22 13.29
CA THR A 152 22.58 -10.08 13.36
C THR A 152 21.17 -10.43 12.81
N MET A 153 21.09 -11.10 11.68
CA MET A 153 19.82 -11.52 11.09
C MET A 153 19.08 -12.56 11.95
N THR A 154 19.82 -13.52 12.49
CA THR A 154 19.28 -14.53 13.43
C THR A 154 18.72 -13.87 14.69
N ARG A 155 19.48 -12.94 15.27
CA ARG A 155 19.05 -12.16 16.45
C ARG A 155 17.81 -11.29 16.15
N PHE A 156 17.74 -10.67 14.96
CA PHE A 156 16.55 -9.95 14.52
C PHE A 156 15.33 -10.88 14.47
N ALA A 157 15.42 -12.05 13.82
CA ALA A 157 14.34 -13.01 13.72
C ALA A 157 13.85 -13.48 15.10
N ARG A 158 14.78 -13.82 15.99
CA ARG A 158 14.47 -14.20 17.37
C ARG A 158 13.78 -13.08 18.14
N SER A 159 14.26 -11.84 18.01
CA SER A 159 13.66 -10.69 18.66
C SER A 159 12.24 -10.44 18.13
N LEU A 160 12.01 -10.60 16.83
CA LEU A 160 10.67 -10.51 16.25
C LEU A 160 9.72 -11.54 16.87
N CYS A 161 10.15 -12.80 16.96
CA CYS A 161 9.38 -13.86 17.60
C CYS A 161 9.02 -13.52 19.05
N GLN A 162 10.02 -13.17 19.85
CA GLN A 162 9.86 -12.89 21.29
C GLN A 162 8.97 -11.67 21.58
N ASN A 163 8.97 -10.70 20.68
CA ASN A 163 8.23 -9.45 20.87
C ASN A 163 6.97 -9.34 20.00
N PHE A 164 6.57 -10.40 19.29
CA PHE A 164 5.47 -10.33 18.34
C PHE A 164 4.15 -9.93 19.01
N ALA A 165 3.82 -10.53 20.14
CA ALA A 165 2.63 -10.16 20.91
C ALA A 165 2.65 -8.69 21.37
N THR A 166 3.83 -8.16 21.72
CA THR A 166 4.01 -6.74 22.07
C THR A 166 3.78 -5.83 20.86
N LEU A 167 4.27 -6.23 19.68
CA LEU A 167 3.99 -5.50 18.43
C LEU A 167 2.52 -5.47 18.10
N GLN A 168 1.80 -6.58 18.28
CA GLN A 168 0.36 -6.64 18.08
C GLN A 168 -0.42 -5.77 19.07
N ALA A 169 0.02 -5.75 20.33
CA ALA A 169 -0.67 -5.00 21.39
C ALA A 169 -0.39 -3.50 21.34
N LYS A 170 0.86 -3.08 21.08
CA LYS A 170 1.34 -1.71 21.25
C LYS A 170 1.88 -1.08 19.97
N GLY A 171 2.14 -1.86 18.92
CA GLY A 171 2.63 -1.37 17.63
C GLY A 171 1.55 -0.73 16.77
N HIS A 172 1.90 -0.44 15.53
CA HIS A 172 0.92 0.06 14.55
C HIS A 172 -0.25 -0.94 14.45
N PRO A 173 -1.52 -0.48 14.37
CA PRO A 173 -2.69 -1.37 14.30
C PRO A 173 -2.61 -2.48 13.26
N LYS A 174 -1.88 -2.28 12.18
CA LYS A 174 -1.63 -3.30 11.15
C LYS A 174 -0.98 -4.59 11.69
N TRP A 175 -0.20 -4.52 12.77
CA TRP A 175 0.40 -5.69 13.39
C TRP A 175 -0.63 -6.70 13.91
N ARG A 176 -1.86 -6.25 14.23
CA ARG A 176 -2.96 -7.14 14.65
C ARG A 176 -3.47 -8.05 13.53
N GLU A 177 -3.21 -7.68 12.29
CA GLU A 177 -3.58 -8.47 11.10
C GLU A 177 -2.42 -9.35 10.61
N VAL A 178 -1.22 -9.15 11.13
CA VAL A 178 -0.04 -9.94 10.76
C VAL A 178 -0.06 -11.25 11.52
N GLN A 179 0.21 -12.35 10.81
CA GLN A 179 0.43 -13.67 11.39
C GLN A 179 1.90 -14.03 11.28
N LEU A 180 2.46 -14.63 12.33
CA LEU A 180 3.79 -15.20 12.26
C LEU A 180 3.70 -16.50 11.46
N ALA A 181 4.14 -16.44 10.22
CA ALA A 181 4.07 -17.55 9.28
C ALA A 181 5.23 -17.49 8.29
N LEU A 182 5.49 -18.61 7.63
CA LEU A 182 6.41 -18.72 6.50
C LEU A 182 5.60 -19.08 5.24
N PRO A 183 4.87 -18.09 4.65
CA PRO A 183 4.07 -18.35 3.46
C PRO A 183 4.96 -18.75 2.28
N GLU A 184 4.37 -19.45 1.32
CA GLU A 184 5.04 -19.74 0.05
C GLU A 184 5.44 -18.43 -0.65
N LEU A 185 6.70 -18.36 -1.06
CA LEU A 185 7.22 -17.19 -1.75
C LEU A 185 6.99 -17.34 -3.27
N LYS A 186 6.74 -16.21 -3.93
CA LYS A 186 6.65 -16.17 -5.40
C LYS A 186 8.00 -16.57 -6.03
N ALA A 187 7.97 -17.05 -7.28
CA ALA A 187 9.14 -17.44 -8.03
C ALA A 187 10.26 -16.39 -7.99
N GLY A 188 11.48 -16.85 -7.78
CA GLY A 188 12.68 -16.00 -7.66
C GLY A 188 13.01 -15.53 -6.25
N TRP A 189 12.11 -15.70 -5.29
CA TRP A 189 12.35 -15.38 -3.88
C TRP A 189 12.60 -16.64 -3.06
N ARG A 190 13.51 -16.56 -2.10
CA ARG A 190 13.75 -17.62 -1.10
C ARG A 190 13.93 -16.99 0.26
N TYR A 191 13.60 -17.73 1.29
CA TYR A 191 13.94 -17.34 2.65
C TYR A 191 15.45 -17.40 2.85
N TYR A 192 15.98 -16.43 3.59
CA TYR A 192 17.35 -16.49 4.06
C TYR A 192 17.47 -17.59 5.11
N PRO A 193 18.26 -18.68 4.88
CA PRO A 193 18.16 -19.89 5.68
C PRO A 193 18.34 -19.71 7.19
N PRO A 194 19.28 -18.86 7.70
CA PRO A 194 19.40 -18.63 9.14
C PRO A 194 18.16 -18.02 9.76
N VAL A 195 17.49 -17.08 9.05
CA VAL A 195 16.25 -16.43 9.50
C VAL A 195 15.09 -17.40 9.43
N GLN A 196 14.98 -18.19 8.36
CA GLN A 196 13.94 -19.21 8.21
C GLN A 196 13.96 -20.21 9.37
N LYS A 197 15.14 -20.69 9.75
CA LYS A 197 15.29 -21.62 10.87
C LYS A 197 14.78 -21.04 12.19
N GLU A 198 15.15 -19.80 12.50
CA GLU A 198 14.68 -19.11 13.72
C GLU A 198 13.17 -18.86 13.69
N LEU A 199 12.62 -18.39 12.57
CA LEU A 199 11.19 -18.17 12.45
C LEU A 199 10.39 -19.46 12.54
N ALA A 200 10.86 -20.56 11.94
CA ALA A 200 10.20 -21.85 12.02
C ALA A 200 10.09 -22.35 13.47
N SER A 201 11.09 -22.06 14.30
CA SER A 201 11.07 -22.47 15.72
C SER A 201 10.07 -21.70 16.59
N CYS A 202 9.53 -20.57 16.13
CA CYS A 202 8.53 -19.80 16.86
C CYS A 202 7.11 -19.87 16.26
N ILE A 203 6.97 -20.53 15.12
CA ILE A 203 5.67 -20.77 14.48
C ILE A 203 5.07 -22.11 14.95
N ALA A 204 5.94 -23.00 15.41
CA ALA A 204 5.55 -24.28 16.01
C ALA A 204 5.06 -24.06 17.43
#